data_0f8896f28b8942ca9aaff85d3a45047b
#
_entry.id   0f8896f28b8942ca9aaff85d3a45047b
#
_cell.length_a   1.000
_cell.length_b   1.000
_cell.length_c   1.000
_cell.angle_alpha   90.00
_cell.angle_beta   90.00
_cell.angle_gamma   90.00
#
_symmetry.space_group_name_H-M   'P 1'
#
loop_
_entity.id
_entity.type
_entity.pdbx_description
1 polymer ?
#
loop_
_entity_poly.entity_id
_entity_poly.type
_entity_poly.pdbx_seq_one_letter_code
_entity_poly.pdbx_strand_id
1 'polypeptide(L)'
;MLIEFRNLGERDSKRLERVTHVINHLLRHQFFHLDDRGAPGMMETLLRPDIEKLVASYFEVAGYRLVVRDIEGWAGILPDTEVITGPRMRIDETLVLLLMRRLWGEGDLGKYGNMLTTLNEAYDAYQDMVGGSRRPALGITEFRNLVQSLERRAIVRLGEFDDEAHDMPLIIRALVDTVSGTQHLTGVEQLLSGPDFQDNDEELSEEDKDAAE
;
A
#
# COMPACT_ATOMS: atom_id res chain seq x y z
N MET A 1 10.33 -3.39 -26.71
CA MET A 1 10.68 -3.47 -25.26
C MET A 1 12.09 -4.00 -25.01
N LEU A 2 12.44 -5.29 -25.20
CA LEU A 2 13.80 -5.80 -24.91
C LEU A 2 14.90 -5.08 -25.71
N ILE A 3 14.65 -4.69 -26.94
CA ILE A 3 15.57 -3.92 -27.79
C ILE A 3 15.81 -2.52 -27.19
N GLU A 4 14.79 -1.89 -26.63
CA GLU A 4 14.89 -0.55 -26.06
C GLU A 4 15.74 -0.57 -24.79
N PHE A 5 15.59 -1.57 -23.90
CA PHE A 5 16.47 -1.76 -22.75
C PHE A 5 17.91 -2.04 -23.15
N ARG A 6 18.12 -2.84 -24.19
CA ARG A 6 19.47 -3.11 -24.73
C ARG A 6 20.10 -1.82 -25.26
N ASN A 7 19.37 -1.06 -26.10
CA ASN A 7 19.83 0.20 -26.66
C ASN A 7 20.15 1.23 -25.55
N LEU A 8 19.34 1.26 -24.49
CA LEU A 8 19.60 2.11 -23.32
C LEU A 8 20.91 1.68 -22.64
N GLY A 9 21.14 0.41 -22.43
CA GLY A 9 22.36 -0.11 -21.80
C GLY A 9 23.62 0.15 -22.64
N GLU A 10 23.55 0.05 -23.97
CA GLU A 10 24.66 0.36 -24.88
C GLU A 10 25.00 1.86 -24.90
N ARG A 11 24.01 2.75 -24.71
CA ARG A 11 24.20 4.20 -24.70
C ARG A 11 24.57 4.76 -23.34
N ASP A 12 23.96 4.24 -22.27
CA ASP A 12 24.10 4.74 -20.90
C ASP A 12 23.83 3.63 -19.89
N SER A 13 24.86 2.87 -19.54
CA SER A 13 24.76 1.76 -18.57
C SER A 13 24.31 2.22 -17.18
N LYS A 14 24.76 3.40 -16.73
CA LYS A 14 24.35 3.97 -15.42
C LYS A 14 22.86 4.31 -15.39
N ARG A 15 22.33 4.76 -16.51
CA ARG A 15 20.89 5.03 -16.64
C ARG A 15 20.10 3.73 -16.63
N LEU A 16 20.57 2.69 -17.29
CA LEU A 16 19.94 1.37 -17.23
C LEU A 16 19.96 0.81 -15.81
N GLU A 17 21.05 0.96 -15.06
CA GLU A 17 21.11 0.55 -13.65
C GLU A 17 20.05 1.26 -12.80
N ARG A 18 19.85 2.58 -12.97
CA ARG A 18 18.79 3.33 -12.27
C ARG A 18 17.41 2.84 -12.61
N VAL A 19 17.14 2.58 -13.89
CA VAL A 19 15.86 2.02 -14.35
C VAL A 19 15.63 0.63 -13.75
N THR A 20 16.65 -0.22 -13.78
CA THR A 20 16.60 -1.55 -13.17
C THR A 20 16.33 -1.48 -11.67
N HIS A 21 16.92 -0.50 -10.98
CA HIS A 21 16.67 -0.28 -9.55
C HIS A 21 15.20 0.09 -9.28
N VAL A 22 14.62 1.00 -10.07
CA VAL A 22 13.21 1.36 -9.98
C VAL A 22 12.30 0.15 -10.20
N ILE A 23 12.53 -0.61 -11.27
CA ILE A 23 11.73 -1.80 -11.59
C ILE A 23 11.80 -2.82 -10.44
N ASN A 24 13.01 -3.12 -9.94
CA ASN A 24 13.19 -4.05 -8.83
C ASN A 24 12.53 -3.58 -7.54
N HIS A 25 12.55 -2.27 -7.27
CA HIS A 25 11.86 -1.71 -6.11
C HIS A 25 10.34 -1.90 -6.23
N LEU A 26 9.76 -1.54 -7.38
CA LEU A 26 8.32 -1.67 -7.63
C LEU A 26 7.85 -3.14 -7.60
N LEU A 27 8.66 -4.08 -8.09
CA LEU A 27 8.34 -5.51 -8.01
C LEU A 27 8.31 -6.03 -6.56
N ARG A 28 9.11 -5.45 -5.66
CA ARG A 28 9.20 -5.90 -4.26
C ARG A 28 8.22 -5.21 -3.34
N HIS A 29 8.03 -3.89 -3.55
CA HIS A 29 7.30 -3.03 -2.61
C HIS A 29 6.00 -2.48 -3.19
N GLN A 30 5.78 -2.63 -4.49
CA GLN A 30 4.63 -2.14 -5.25
C GLN A 30 4.57 -0.61 -5.36
N PHE A 31 4.89 0.13 -4.28
CA PHE A 31 4.84 1.59 -4.21
C PHE A 31 6.09 2.16 -3.56
N PHE A 32 6.35 3.45 -3.79
CA PHE A 32 7.29 4.26 -3.02
C PHE A 32 6.79 5.71 -2.93
N HIS A 33 7.25 6.44 -1.93
CA HIS A 33 6.92 7.85 -1.71
C HIS A 33 8.19 8.68 -1.58
N LEU A 34 8.17 9.95 -2.03
CA LEU A 34 9.31 10.86 -2.05
C LEU A 34 10.02 11.03 -0.69
N ASP A 35 9.26 10.94 0.41
CA ASP A 35 9.84 11.03 1.76
C ASP A 35 10.56 9.76 2.21
N ASP A 36 10.52 8.67 1.42
CA ASP A 36 11.20 7.43 1.74
C ASP A 36 12.67 7.51 1.30
N ARG A 37 13.54 6.82 2.03
CA ARG A 37 14.98 6.82 1.73
C ARG A 37 15.25 6.25 0.33
N GLY A 38 15.93 7.04 -0.50
CA GLY A 38 16.30 6.68 -1.87
C GLY A 38 15.21 6.93 -2.91
N ALA A 39 13.97 7.21 -2.51
CA ALA A 39 12.85 7.47 -3.41
C ALA A 39 13.02 8.73 -4.30
N PRO A 40 13.64 9.84 -3.85
CA PRO A 40 13.83 11.00 -4.74
C PRO A 40 14.54 10.67 -6.03
N GLY A 41 15.61 9.85 -5.98
CA GLY A 41 16.36 9.44 -7.18
C GLY A 41 15.54 8.48 -8.09
N MET A 42 14.67 7.67 -7.52
CA MET A 42 13.75 6.82 -8.28
C MET A 42 12.68 7.67 -8.98
N MET A 43 12.09 8.64 -8.27
CA MET A 43 11.11 9.56 -8.84
C MET A 43 11.72 10.39 -9.96
N GLU A 44 12.90 11.00 -9.76
CA GLU A 44 13.62 11.72 -10.82
C GLU A 44 13.87 10.86 -12.07
N THR A 45 14.12 9.58 -11.87
CA THR A 45 14.30 8.63 -12.97
C THR A 45 13.00 8.41 -13.72
N LEU A 46 11.87 8.21 -13.03
CA LEU A 46 10.55 7.99 -13.64
C LEU A 46 9.96 9.23 -14.29
N LEU A 47 10.22 10.44 -13.79
CA LEU A 47 9.71 11.69 -14.37
C LEU A 47 10.27 12.01 -15.76
N ARG A 48 11.22 11.22 -16.26
CA ARG A 48 11.70 11.33 -17.66
C ARG A 48 10.74 10.58 -18.59
N PRO A 49 10.10 11.26 -19.56
CA PRO A 49 9.02 10.66 -20.36
C PRO A 49 9.43 9.42 -21.16
N ASP A 50 10.69 9.33 -21.56
CA ASP A 50 11.24 8.18 -22.28
C ASP A 50 11.43 6.96 -21.36
N ILE A 51 11.80 7.20 -20.11
CA ILE A 51 11.95 6.16 -19.09
C ILE A 51 10.59 5.73 -18.54
N GLU A 52 9.70 6.67 -18.25
CA GLU A 52 8.35 6.37 -17.80
C GLU A 52 7.66 5.42 -18.78
N LYS A 53 7.68 5.73 -20.09
CA LYS A 53 7.12 4.86 -21.13
C LYS A 53 7.77 3.49 -21.17
N LEU A 54 9.10 3.42 -21.02
CA LEU A 54 9.84 2.17 -21.05
C LEU A 54 9.46 1.28 -19.86
N VAL A 55 9.39 1.86 -18.64
CA VAL A 55 8.99 1.18 -17.41
C VAL A 55 7.51 0.77 -17.47
N ALA A 56 6.64 1.66 -17.98
CA ALA A 56 5.22 1.37 -18.16
C ALA A 56 5.02 0.15 -19.09
N SER A 57 5.70 0.13 -20.25
CA SER A 57 5.63 -1.01 -21.17
C SER A 57 6.15 -2.33 -20.57
N TYR A 58 7.13 -2.26 -19.66
CA TYR A 58 7.60 -3.43 -18.94
C TYR A 58 6.51 -4.01 -18.03
N PHE A 59 5.85 -3.15 -17.25
CA PHE A 59 4.81 -3.59 -16.33
C PHE A 59 3.50 -3.97 -17.02
N GLU A 60 3.17 -3.34 -18.15
CA GLU A 60 2.00 -3.68 -18.98
C GLU A 60 2.04 -5.14 -19.44
N VAL A 61 3.20 -5.64 -19.87
CA VAL A 61 3.38 -7.06 -20.24
C VAL A 61 3.17 -7.99 -19.05
N ALA A 62 3.45 -7.52 -17.83
CA ALA A 62 3.19 -8.27 -16.61
C ALA A 62 1.77 -8.08 -16.06
N GLY A 63 0.90 -7.34 -16.77
CA GLY A 63 -0.49 -7.07 -16.36
C GLY A 63 -0.63 -6.00 -15.29
N TYR A 64 0.36 -5.12 -15.14
CA TYR A 64 0.31 -3.98 -14.23
C TYR A 64 0.35 -2.67 -14.98
N ARG A 65 -0.32 -1.67 -14.44
CA ARG A 65 -0.26 -0.29 -14.88
C ARG A 65 0.67 0.51 -13.97
N LEU A 66 1.66 1.19 -14.55
CA LEU A 66 2.49 2.16 -13.84
C LEU A 66 1.67 3.43 -13.58
N VAL A 67 1.72 3.93 -12.34
CA VAL A 67 1.12 5.21 -11.94
C VAL A 67 2.20 6.07 -11.31
N VAL A 68 2.35 7.30 -11.82
CA VAL A 68 3.27 8.31 -11.27
C VAL A 68 2.45 9.53 -10.86
N ARG A 69 2.53 9.93 -9.61
CA ARG A 69 1.84 11.06 -8.99
C ARG A 69 2.87 12.00 -8.38
N ASP A 70 3.46 12.84 -9.21
CA ASP A 70 4.54 13.77 -8.82
C ASP A 70 4.09 14.80 -7.79
N ILE A 71 2.87 15.34 -7.92
CA ILE A 71 2.29 16.31 -6.98
C ILE A 71 2.04 15.67 -5.61
N GLU A 72 1.54 14.44 -5.59
CA GLU A 72 1.28 13.67 -4.38
C GLU A 72 2.54 12.94 -3.88
N GLY A 73 3.64 13.01 -4.63
CA GLY A 73 4.95 12.50 -4.25
C GLY A 73 5.09 10.98 -4.23
N TRP A 74 4.28 10.23 -4.97
CA TRP A 74 4.37 8.77 -4.99
C TRP A 74 4.35 8.18 -6.40
N ALA A 75 4.90 6.98 -6.54
CA ALA A 75 4.75 6.16 -7.73
C ALA A 75 4.56 4.69 -7.35
N GLY A 76 3.90 3.94 -8.25
CA GLY A 76 3.61 2.54 -7.99
C GLY A 76 3.06 1.79 -9.19
N ILE A 77 2.82 0.50 -8.99
CA ILE A 77 2.18 -0.38 -9.96
C ILE A 77 0.85 -0.88 -9.43
N LEU A 78 -0.17 -0.80 -10.26
CA LEU A 78 -1.51 -1.31 -9.95
C LEU A 78 -1.85 -2.45 -10.91
N PRO A 79 -2.52 -3.52 -10.46
CA PRO A 79 -3.04 -4.53 -11.36
C PRO A 79 -3.96 -3.89 -12.41
N ASP A 80 -3.78 -4.23 -13.67
CA ASP A 80 -4.62 -3.70 -14.76
C ASP A 80 -5.84 -4.57 -15.03
N THR A 81 -5.83 -5.81 -14.54
CA THR A 81 -6.93 -6.77 -14.69
C THR A 81 -7.29 -7.40 -13.34
N GLU A 82 -8.56 -7.76 -13.18
CA GLU A 82 -9.06 -8.51 -12.01
C GLU A 82 -8.42 -9.92 -11.88
N VAL A 83 -7.71 -10.37 -12.91
CA VAL A 83 -7.08 -11.70 -12.97
C VAL A 83 -5.79 -11.78 -12.15
N ILE A 84 -5.14 -10.65 -11.84
CA ILE A 84 -3.94 -10.66 -11.01
C ILE A 84 -4.38 -10.67 -9.54
N THR A 85 -4.59 -11.85 -9.02
CA THR A 85 -4.85 -12.05 -7.59
C THR A 85 -3.52 -11.96 -6.83
N GLY A 86 -3.26 -10.77 -6.26
CA GLY A 86 -2.29 -10.67 -5.18
C GLY A 86 -2.81 -11.40 -3.93
N PRO A 87 -1.96 -11.66 -2.92
CA PRO A 87 -2.42 -12.23 -1.67
C PRO A 87 -3.56 -11.37 -1.11
N ARG A 88 -4.69 -12.00 -0.80
CA ARG A 88 -5.86 -11.32 -0.24
C ARG A 88 -5.46 -10.68 1.10
N MET A 89 -5.83 -9.44 1.30
CA MET A 89 -5.68 -8.79 2.61
C MET A 89 -6.61 -9.48 3.61
N ARG A 90 -6.10 -9.70 4.81
CA ARG A 90 -6.95 -10.17 5.92
C ARG A 90 -7.99 -9.10 6.25
N ILE A 91 -9.12 -9.52 6.81
CA ILE A 91 -10.21 -8.60 7.14
C ILE A 91 -9.72 -7.45 8.03
N ASP A 92 -8.91 -7.75 9.04
CA ASP A 92 -8.38 -6.73 9.95
C ASP A 92 -7.44 -5.75 9.25
N GLU A 93 -6.59 -6.21 8.31
CA GLU A 93 -5.78 -5.33 7.47
C GLU A 93 -6.66 -4.41 6.60
N THR A 94 -7.74 -4.97 6.05
CA THR A 94 -8.70 -4.20 5.25
C THR A 94 -9.42 -3.14 6.10
N LEU A 95 -9.85 -3.49 7.32
CA LEU A 95 -10.49 -2.55 8.23
C LEU A 95 -9.54 -1.40 8.60
N VAL A 96 -8.27 -1.71 8.92
CA VAL A 96 -7.27 -0.68 9.23
C VAL A 96 -6.99 0.19 8.00
N LEU A 97 -6.88 -0.38 6.80
CA LEU A 97 -6.70 0.40 5.56
C LEU A 97 -7.86 1.39 5.33
N LEU A 98 -9.08 0.95 5.57
CA LEU A 98 -10.28 1.78 5.37
C LEU A 98 -10.43 2.85 6.46
N LEU A 99 -10.03 2.53 7.69
CA LEU A 99 -9.89 3.54 8.72
C LEU A 99 -8.89 4.62 8.29
N MET A 100 -7.70 4.25 7.79
CA MET A 100 -6.73 5.22 7.27
C MET A 100 -7.33 6.07 6.15
N ARG A 101 -8.09 5.46 5.24
CA ARG A 101 -8.78 6.18 4.17
C ARG A 101 -9.81 7.18 4.71
N ARG A 102 -10.58 6.78 5.71
CA ARG A 102 -11.58 7.63 6.36
C ARG A 102 -10.90 8.82 7.04
N LEU A 103 -9.90 8.57 7.89
CA LEU A 103 -9.15 9.63 8.59
C LEU A 103 -8.52 10.61 7.60
N TRP A 104 -7.93 10.10 6.52
CA TRP A 104 -7.36 10.93 5.45
C TRP A 104 -8.41 11.81 4.79
N GLY A 105 -9.62 11.30 4.55
CA GLY A 105 -10.71 12.05 3.91
C GLY A 105 -11.36 13.10 4.82
N GLU A 106 -11.30 12.91 6.13
CA GLU A 106 -11.88 13.82 7.15
C GLU A 106 -10.86 14.84 7.68
N GLY A 107 -9.55 14.60 7.48
CA GLY A 107 -8.49 15.42 8.05
C GLY A 107 -7.99 16.56 7.17
N ASP A 108 -7.19 17.44 7.77
CA ASP A 108 -6.51 18.51 7.05
C ASP A 108 -5.31 17.96 6.28
N LEU A 109 -5.28 18.22 4.96
CA LEU A 109 -4.22 17.74 4.09
C LEU A 109 -3.05 18.73 4.05
N GLY A 110 -1.87 18.22 4.38
CA GLY A 110 -0.61 18.95 4.31
C GLY A 110 0.15 18.73 3.00
N LYS A 111 1.49 18.78 3.08
CA LYS A 111 2.38 18.57 1.94
C LYS A 111 2.13 17.20 1.28
N TYR A 112 2.15 17.15 -0.03
CA TYR A 112 1.86 15.97 -0.84
C TYR A 112 0.46 15.37 -0.64
N GLY A 113 -0.50 16.11 -0.09
CA GLY A 113 -1.81 15.59 0.26
C GLY A 113 -1.76 14.58 1.42
N ASN A 114 -0.73 14.64 2.26
CA ASN A 114 -0.61 13.78 3.43
C ASN A 114 -1.41 14.34 4.61
N MET A 115 -2.00 13.47 5.40
CA MET A 115 -2.70 13.80 6.65
C MET A 115 -1.83 13.38 7.85
N LEU A 116 -1.69 14.25 8.84
CA LEU A 116 -0.94 13.99 10.06
C LEU A 116 -1.90 13.70 11.22
N THR A 117 -1.65 12.61 11.92
CA THR A 117 -2.32 12.19 13.15
C THR A 117 -1.33 11.47 14.06
N THR A 118 -1.81 10.79 15.08
CA THR A 118 -0.98 9.92 15.93
C THR A 118 -1.48 8.49 15.92
N LEU A 119 -0.64 7.56 16.41
CA LEU A 119 -1.02 6.15 16.49
C LEU A 119 -2.17 5.93 17.47
N ASN A 120 -2.18 6.66 18.62
CA ASN A 120 -3.24 6.55 19.62
C ASN A 120 -4.57 7.12 19.10
N GLU A 121 -4.56 8.29 18.45
CA GLU A 121 -5.76 8.87 17.83
C GLU A 121 -6.36 7.92 16.78
N ALA A 122 -5.50 7.32 15.95
CA ALA A 122 -5.94 6.35 14.96
C ALA A 122 -6.50 5.07 15.62
N TYR A 123 -5.91 4.64 16.75
CA TYR A 123 -6.40 3.48 17.50
C TYR A 123 -7.75 3.75 18.18
N ASP A 124 -7.93 4.93 18.75
CA ASP A 124 -9.22 5.33 19.34
C ASP A 124 -10.32 5.38 18.26
N ALA A 125 -10.02 5.95 17.09
CA ALA A 125 -10.94 5.94 15.94
C ALA A 125 -11.24 4.52 15.43
N TYR A 126 -10.26 3.58 15.53
CA TYR A 126 -10.47 2.17 15.24
C TYR A 126 -11.43 1.54 16.23
N GLN A 127 -11.24 1.77 17.54
CA GLN A 127 -12.12 1.24 18.57
C GLN A 127 -13.56 1.75 18.40
N ASP A 128 -13.73 3.02 18.08
CA ASP A 128 -15.05 3.60 17.82
C ASP A 128 -15.71 2.97 16.59
N MET A 129 -14.95 2.73 15.51
CA MET A 129 -15.45 2.12 14.30
C MET A 129 -15.90 0.67 14.51
N VAL A 130 -15.15 -0.10 15.34
CA VAL A 130 -15.42 -1.52 15.58
C VAL A 130 -16.33 -1.73 16.79
N GLY A 131 -16.46 -0.77 17.71
CA GLY A 131 -17.19 -0.89 18.97
C GLY A 131 -18.69 -1.18 18.84
N GLY A 132 -19.29 -0.89 17.67
CA GLY A 132 -20.67 -1.29 17.34
C GLY A 132 -20.80 -2.65 16.66
N SER A 133 -19.69 -3.31 16.34
CA SER A 133 -19.68 -4.59 15.65
C SER A 133 -19.60 -5.77 16.63
N ARG A 134 -19.95 -6.98 16.18
CA ARG A 134 -19.82 -8.20 16.99
C ARG A 134 -18.38 -8.71 17.06
N ARG A 135 -17.43 -8.09 16.34
CA ARG A 135 -16.03 -8.50 16.32
C ARG A 135 -15.29 -7.93 17.56
N PRO A 136 -14.42 -8.73 18.17
CA PRO A 136 -13.53 -8.19 19.20
C PRO A 136 -12.59 -7.14 18.60
N ALA A 137 -12.43 -6.00 19.27
CA ALA A 137 -11.45 -5.02 18.87
C ALA A 137 -10.03 -5.59 19.05
N LEU A 138 -9.13 -5.28 18.10
CA LEU A 138 -7.71 -5.63 18.21
C LEU A 138 -7.08 -4.89 19.39
N GLY A 139 -6.08 -5.51 20.03
CA GLY A 139 -5.22 -4.82 20.97
C GLY A 139 -4.31 -3.81 20.26
N ILE A 140 -3.84 -2.79 20.98
CA ILE A 140 -2.96 -1.73 20.43
C ILE A 140 -1.70 -2.30 19.75
N THR A 141 -1.14 -3.38 20.26
CA THR A 141 0.05 -4.03 19.68
C THR A 141 -0.26 -4.64 18.31
N GLU A 142 -1.40 -5.32 18.18
CA GLU A 142 -1.85 -5.91 16.91
C GLU A 142 -2.21 -4.82 15.90
N PHE A 143 -2.92 -3.78 16.33
CA PHE A 143 -3.22 -2.61 15.51
C PHE A 143 -1.94 -1.97 14.98
N ARG A 144 -0.94 -1.72 15.84
CA ARG A 144 0.37 -1.19 15.44
C ARG A 144 1.06 -2.08 14.41
N ASN A 145 1.02 -3.41 14.57
CA ASN A 145 1.62 -4.34 13.60
C ASN A 145 0.94 -4.23 12.22
N LEU A 146 -0.38 -4.03 12.17
CA LEU A 146 -1.11 -3.80 10.92
C LEU A 146 -0.74 -2.45 10.29
N VAL A 147 -0.63 -1.38 11.08
CA VAL A 147 -0.15 -0.07 10.60
C VAL A 147 1.27 -0.19 10.02
N GLN A 148 2.18 -0.94 10.67
CA GLN A 148 3.52 -1.23 10.13
C GLN A 148 3.46 -2.03 8.82
N SER A 149 2.46 -2.90 8.65
CA SER A 149 2.24 -3.59 7.36
C SER A 149 1.89 -2.59 6.25
N LEU A 150 1.04 -1.60 6.54
CA LEU A 150 0.71 -0.52 5.60
C LEU A 150 1.91 0.40 5.33
N GLU A 151 2.78 0.62 6.33
CA GLU A 151 4.02 1.39 6.16
C GLU A 151 4.97 0.72 5.15
N ARG A 152 5.14 -0.61 5.23
CA ARG A 152 5.94 -1.35 4.24
C ARG A 152 5.43 -1.22 2.81
N ARG A 153 4.16 -0.88 2.63
CA ARG A 153 3.51 -0.60 1.33
C ARG A 153 3.50 0.90 0.99
N ALA A 154 4.22 1.72 1.73
CA ALA A 154 4.27 3.18 1.57
C ALA A 154 2.91 3.90 1.69
N ILE A 155 1.88 3.27 2.27
CA ILE A 155 0.53 3.85 2.45
C ILE A 155 0.53 4.83 3.62
N VAL A 156 1.24 4.49 4.68
CA VAL A 156 1.43 5.33 5.86
C VAL A 156 2.91 5.45 6.19
N ARG A 157 3.27 6.34 7.11
CA ARG A 157 4.59 6.42 7.72
C ARG A 157 4.44 6.63 9.22
N LEU A 158 5.09 5.78 10.02
CA LEU A 158 5.23 5.97 11.46
C LEU A 158 6.46 6.80 11.75
N GLY A 159 6.32 7.78 12.65
CA GLY A 159 7.43 8.55 13.20
C GLY A 159 8.11 7.80 14.34
N GLU A 160 9.13 8.44 14.93
CA GLU A 160 9.76 7.96 16.15
C GLU A 160 8.80 8.11 17.34
N PHE A 161 8.93 7.22 18.32
CA PHE A 161 8.13 7.30 19.54
C PHE A 161 8.51 8.58 20.32
N ASP A 162 7.52 9.36 20.68
CA ASP A 162 7.67 10.56 21.50
C ASP A 162 7.45 10.17 22.97
N ASP A 163 8.52 10.21 23.76
CA ASP A 163 8.48 9.86 25.19
C ASP A 163 7.66 10.84 26.02
N GLU A 164 7.54 12.12 25.62
CA GLU A 164 6.76 13.13 26.33
C GLU A 164 5.26 12.97 26.05
N ALA A 165 4.90 12.75 24.81
CA ALA A 165 3.51 12.51 24.39
C ALA A 165 3.05 11.06 24.64
N HIS A 166 3.97 10.12 24.91
CA HIS A 166 3.71 8.68 24.96
C HIS A 166 2.97 8.15 23.72
N ASP A 167 3.35 8.67 22.51
CA ASP A 167 2.67 8.37 21.27
C ASP A 167 3.66 8.37 20.08
N MET A 168 3.17 8.00 18.91
CA MET A 168 3.92 7.99 17.66
C MET A 168 3.20 8.83 16.60
N PRO A 169 3.87 9.82 15.98
CA PRO A 169 3.31 10.49 14.81
C PRO A 169 2.99 9.49 13.70
N LEU A 170 1.83 9.63 13.10
CA LEU A 170 1.35 8.80 11.99
C LEU A 170 1.00 9.72 10.82
N ILE A 171 1.67 9.52 9.69
CA ILE A 171 1.41 10.23 8.44
C ILE A 171 0.64 9.28 7.53
N ILE A 172 -0.58 9.64 7.17
CA ILE A 172 -1.40 8.93 6.18
C ILE A 172 -1.18 9.62 4.84
N ARG A 173 -0.71 8.86 3.84
CA ARG A 173 -0.34 9.39 2.52
C ARG A 173 -1.51 9.35 1.55
N ALA A 174 -1.53 10.27 0.58
CA ALA A 174 -2.55 10.35 -0.47
C ALA A 174 -2.72 9.02 -1.25
N LEU A 175 -1.69 8.19 -1.29
CA LEU A 175 -1.74 6.84 -1.86
C LEU A 175 -2.90 5.99 -1.31
N VAL A 176 -3.33 6.22 -0.06
CA VAL A 176 -4.44 5.49 0.56
C VAL A 176 -5.72 5.56 -0.26
N ASP A 177 -6.00 6.71 -0.89
CA ASP A 177 -7.18 6.89 -1.75
C ASP A 177 -7.16 5.98 -2.98
N THR A 178 -5.98 5.86 -3.60
CA THR A 178 -5.81 5.00 -4.78
C THR A 178 -5.91 3.51 -4.45
N VAL A 179 -5.32 3.09 -3.32
CA VAL A 179 -5.25 1.67 -2.94
C VAL A 179 -6.58 1.18 -2.38
N SER A 180 -7.29 2.01 -1.62
CA SER A 180 -8.57 1.60 -1.00
C SER A 180 -9.73 1.52 -2.00
N GLY A 181 -9.67 2.25 -3.14
CA GLY A 181 -10.68 2.25 -4.19
C GLY A 181 -12.10 2.53 -3.70
N THR A 182 -12.92 3.18 -4.51
CA THR A 182 -14.33 3.51 -4.14
C THR A 182 -15.21 2.26 -3.95
N GLN A 183 -14.83 1.14 -4.56
CA GLN A 183 -15.61 -0.12 -4.50
C GLN A 183 -15.46 -0.87 -3.16
N HIS A 184 -14.37 -0.64 -2.41
CA HIS A 184 -14.13 -1.33 -1.15
C HIS A 184 -14.89 -0.71 0.03
N LEU A 185 -15.20 0.58 -0.01
CA LEU A 185 -15.95 1.27 1.04
C LEU A 185 -17.36 0.73 1.21
N THR A 186 -18.06 0.45 0.11
CA THR A 186 -19.42 -0.11 0.14
C THR A 186 -19.45 -1.57 0.66
N GLY A 187 -18.38 -2.33 0.39
CA GLY A 187 -18.25 -3.71 0.87
C GLY A 187 -18.05 -3.80 2.39
N VAL A 188 -17.41 -2.81 3.00
CA VAL A 188 -17.13 -2.81 4.44
C VAL A 188 -18.30 -2.35 5.28
N GLU A 189 -19.10 -1.39 4.83
CA GLU A 189 -20.36 -1.06 5.48
C GLU A 189 -21.27 -2.29 5.51
N GLN A 190 -21.26 -3.12 4.47
CA GLN A 190 -21.98 -4.41 4.43
C GLN A 190 -21.34 -5.45 5.36
N LEU A 191 -19.99 -5.51 5.48
CA LEU A 191 -19.28 -6.43 6.38
C LEU A 191 -19.47 -6.08 7.86
N LEU A 192 -19.56 -4.78 8.19
CA LEU A 192 -19.82 -4.32 9.56
C LEU A 192 -21.29 -4.48 9.95
N SER A 193 -22.20 -4.50 8.98
CA SER A 193 -23.66 -4.56 9.18
C SER A 193 -24.26 -5.97 9.01
N GLY A 194 -23.52 -6.93 8.43
CA GLY A 194 -24.01 -8.26 8.06
C GLY A 194 -23.95 -9.29 9.19
N PRO A 195 -24.88 -10.29 9.18
CA PRO A 195 -24.79 -11.44 10.07
C PRO A 195 -23.75 -12.45 9.53
N ASP A 196 -22.88 -12.89 10.42
CA ASP A 196 -22.00 -14.06 10.35
C ASP A 196 -21.17 -14.27 9.05
N PHE A 197 -19.93 -13.82 9.05
CA PHE A 197 -18.87 -14.51 8.33
C PHE A 197 -18.18 -15.51 9.27
N GLN A 198 -18.42 -16.81 9.06
CA GLN A 198 -17.60 -17.88 9.61
C GLN A 198 -16.23 -17.78 8.93
N ASP A 199 -15.18 -17.73 9.74
CA ASP A 199 -13.78 -17.85 9.29
C ASP A 199 -13.61 -19.21 8.57
N ASN A 200 -13.52 -19.18 7.25
CA ASN A 200 -13.12 -20.34 6.44
C ASN A 200 -11.59 -20.50 6.39
N ASP A 201 -10.90 -20.20 7.47
CA ASP A 201 -9.43 -20.39 7.56
C ASP A 201 -9.05 -21.88 7.85
N GLU A 202 -10.02 -22.78 8.07
CA GLU A 202 -9.72 -24.20 8.40
C GLU A 202 -9.68 -25.15 7.20
N GLU A 203 -10.12 -24.76 5.99
CA GLU A 203 -10.19 -25.70 4.86
C GLU A 203 -8.91 -25.86 4.01
N LEU A 204 -7.84 -25.12 4.29
CA LEU A 204 -6.59 -25.22 3.50
C LEU A 204 -5.51 -26.13 4.12
N SER A 205 -5.77 -26.79 5.25
CA SER A 205 -4.77 -27.66 5.91
C SER A 205 -4.94 -29.16 5.67
N GLU A 206 -6.00 -29.63 5.01
CA GLU A 206 -6.26 -31.08 4.84
C GLU A 206 -5.95 -31.63 3.44
N GLU A 207 -5.84 -30.82 2.38
CA GLU A 207 -5.56 -31.33 1.02
C GLU A 207 -4.09 -31.67 0.73
N ASP A 208 -3.14 -31.24 1.55
CA ASP A 208 -1.72 -31.53 1.34
C ASP A 208 -1.21 -32.83 2.02
N LYS A 209 -2.09 -33.61 2.66
CA LYS A 209 -1.67 -34.86 3.33
C LYS A 209 -1.90 -36.13 2.52
N ASP A 210 -2.69 -36.10 1.46
CA ASP A 210 -3.01 -37.31 0.67
C ASP A 210 -2.14 -37.49 -0.59
N ALA A 211 -1.11 -36.63 -0.79
CA ALA A 211 -0.19 -36.75 -1.95
C ALA A 211 1.16 -37.45 -1.60
N ALA A 212 1.29 -38.07 -0.43
CA ALA A 212 2.53 -38.76 -0.01
C ALA A 212 2.24 -40.19 0.52
N GLU A 213 1.60 -41.05 -0.29
CA GLU A 213 1.70 -42.51 -0.20
C GLU A 213 1.86 -43.14 -1.59
#